data_ac9917bb785002fcc82bfa53b8694534
#
_entry.id   ac9917bb785002fcc82bfa53b8694534
#
_cell.length_a   1.000
_cell.length_b   1.000
_cell.length_c   1.000
_cell.angle_alpha   90.00
_cell.angle_beta   90.00
_cell.angle_gamma   90.00
#
_symmetry.space_group_name_H-M   'P 1'
#
loop_
_entity.id
_entity.type
_entity.pdbx_description
1 polymer ?
#
loop_
_entity_poly.entity_id
_entity_poly.type
_entity_poly.pdbx_seq_one_letter_code
_entity_poly.pdbx_strand_id
1 'polypeptide(L)'
;EQLDLVSDILTVLAKPEDCVVDGVDARNYGELTGLKCAKEFWADMLGCKPEECFVGGNASLTLMFDTITKGYTHGMLHSEKPWCKLDTVKWLCPAPGYDRHFKITEAYGFEMITIPMTATGPDMDMIEDLVKDPAVKGIWCVPKYSNPDGIIYSDETIHRLAALKPAAPDFTIMWDNAYCVHEFDGDFVPFEDILTLCREAGNPDMVYEFASTSKITLPGAGFSVMATSEENQAYLQKLIGIQTISYDKVNSLRHVRYLKNKAHTLELMKKHAEILNPKFQCVLRHLDEQIAPLGIAQWRRPKGGYFVSCNTDVGVLRVLSVRERCACAGHDDARLLAEGQRPFGAAVHGVHADEIAA
;
A
#
# COMPACT_ATOMS: atom_id res chain seq x y z
N GLU A 1 10.28 16.17 -12.07
CA GLU A 1 10.06 15.37 -13.30
C GLU A 1 8.74 14.60 -13.26
N GLN A 2 8.53 13.62 -12.33
CA GLN A 2 7.27 12.85 -12.28
C GLN A 2 6.05 13.71 -11.97
N LEU A 3 6.15 14.71 -11.09
CA LEU A 3 5.07 15.65 -10.80
C LEU A 3 4.72 16.52 -11.99
N ASP A 4 5.71 16.87 -12.81
CA ASP A 4 5.52 17.71 -14.00
C ASP A 4 4.73 16.97 -15.08
N LEU A 5 4.86 15.62 -15.16
CA LEU A 5 4.07 14.78 -16.07
C LEU A 5 2.56 14.86 -15.85
N VAL A 6 2.14 15.18 -14.62
CA VAL A 6 0.73 15.15 -14.19
C VAL A 6 0.18 16.54 -13.87
N SER A 7 0.93 17.61 -14.14
CA SER A 7 0.51 18.98 -13.79
C SER A 7 -0.80 19.40 -14.46
N ASP A 8 -1.15 18.85 -15.63
CA ASP A 8 -2.39 19.12 -16.35
C ASP A 8 -3.65 18.70 -15.54
N ILE A 9 -3.51 17.81 -14.56
CA ILE A 9 -4.61 17.44 -13.66
C ILE A 9 -5.20 18.65 -12.93
N LEU A 10 -4.40 19.70 -12.72
CA LEU A 10 -4.84 20.91 -12.02
C LEU A 10 -5.88 21.72 -12.80
N THR A 11 -5.96 21.52 -14.12
CA THR A 11 -6.86 22.28 -15.01
C THR A 11 -8.10 21.50 -15.45
N VAL A 12 -8.25 20.23 -15.05
CA VAL A 12 -9.33 19.34 -15.52
C VAL A 12 -10.72 19.80 -15.12
N LEU A 13 -10.86 20.49 -13.96
CA LEU A 13 -12.14 21.03 -13.48
C LEU A 13 -12.09 22.58 -13.53
N ALA A 14 -12.03 23.13 -14.73
CA ALA A 14 -11.85 24.58 -14.91
C ALA A 14 -13.17 25.39 -14.79
N LYS A 15 -14.32 24.74 -14.95
CA LYS A 15 -15.64 25.37 -14.99
C LYS A 15 -16.60 24.72 -14.00
N PRO A 16 -17.64 25.44 -13.51
CA PRO A 16 -18.62 24.90 -12.58
C PRO A 16 -19.30 23.61 -13.08
N GLU A 17 -19.63 23.55 -14.36
CA GLU A 17 -20.27 22.39 -15.02
C GLU A 17 -19.35 21.17 -15.03
N ASP A 18 -18.03 21.35 -15.01
CA ASP A 18 -17.08 20.24 -14.93
C ASP A 18 -17.16 19.50 -13.58
N CYS A 19 -17.71 20.15 -12.54
CA CYS A 19 -17.88 19.56 -11.22
C CYS A 19 -19.16 18.71 -11.08
N VAL A 20 -19.96 18.60 -12.14
CA VAL A 20 -21.21 17.81 -12.13
C VAL A 20 -21.00 16.51 -12.90
N VAL A 21 -21.38 15.38 -12.29
CA VAL A 21 -21.37 14.04 -12.88
C VAL A 21 -22.59 13.25 -12.41
N ASP A 22 -23.28 12.58 -13.34
CA ASP A 22 -24.49 11.77 -13.07
C ASP A 22 -25.57 12.51 -12.26
N GLY A 23 -25.70 13.83 -12.46
CA GLY A 23 -26.64 14.70 -11.73
C GLY A 23 -26.18 15.09 -10.32
N VAL A 24 -25.00 14.66 -9.88
CA VAL A 24 -24.40 15.01 -8.59
C VAL A 24 -23.39 16.14 -8.79
N ASP A 25 -23.56 17.24 -8.03
CA ASP A 25 -22.55 18.29 -7.93
C ASP A 25 -21.53 17.93 -6.87
N ALA A 26 -20.29 17.61 -7.31
CA ALA A 26 -19.21 17.19 -6.44
C ALA A 26 -18.80 18.22 -5.38
N ARG A 27 -19.19 19.49 -5.55
CA ARG A 27 -18.92 20.57 -4.60
C ARG A 27 -19.87 20.56 -3.40
N ASN A 28 -20.99 19.81 -3.47
CA ASN A 28 -21.99 19.75 -2.41
C ASN A 28 -21.73 18.58 -1.45
N TYR A 29 -22.49 18.49 -0.37
CA TYR A 29 -22.51 17.36 0.57
C TYR A 29 -23.05 16.09 -0.06
N GLY A 30 -22.93 14.97 0.63
CA GLY A 30 -23.47 13.67 0.22
C GLY A 30 -22.42 12.75 -0.41
N GLU A 31 -22.87 11.62 -0.91
CA GLU A 31 -22.03 10.57 -1.47
C GLU A 31 -20.93 10.12 -0.47
N LEU A 32 -21.35 9.66 0.72
CA LEU A 32 -20.46 9.24 1.80
C LEU A 32 -19.40 8.24 1.35
N THR A 33 -19.77 7.30 0.46
CA THR A 33 -18.87 6.25 -0.06
C THR A 33 -18.08 6.66 -1.29
N GLY A 34 -18.25 7.92 -1.73
CA GLY A 34 -17.64 8.46 -2.94
C GLY A 34 -18.56 8.43 -4.15
N LEU A 35 -18.20 9.22 -5.17
CA LEU A 35 -18.93 9.29 -6.45
C LEU A 35 -18.94 7.92 -7.14
N LYS A 36 -20.04 7.63 -7.84
CA LYS A 36 -20.19 6.39 -8.63
C LYS A 36 -19.00 6.19 -9.58
N CYS A 37 -18.66 7.20 -10.38
CA CYS A 37 -17.54 7.14 -11.31
C CYS A 37 -16.17 6.89 -10.61
N ALA A 38 -16.00 7.35 -9.37
CA ALA A 38 -14.77 7.10 -8.61
C ALA A 38 -14.69 5.67 -8.08
N LYS A 39 -15.82 5.08 -7.70
CA LYS A 39 -15.91 3.65 -7.35
C LYS A 39 -15.68 2.75 -8.57
N GLU A 40 -16.29 3.08 -9.71
CA GLU A 40 -16.09 2.37 -10.97
C GLU A 40 -14.64 2.42 -11.44
N PHE A 41 -13.97 3.56 -11.29
CA PHE A 41 -12.53 3.71 -11.58
C PHE A 41 -11.67 2.76 -10.72
N TRP A 42 -11.91 2.74 -9.41
CA TRP A 42 -11.13 1.86 -8.53
C TRP A 42 -11.46 0.39 -8.71
N ALA A 43 -12.71 0.05 -9.02
CA ALA A 43 -13.11 -1.31 -9.35
C ALA A 43 -12.36 -1.83 -10.61
N ASP A 44 -12.25 -1.00 -11.66
CA ASP A 44 -11.43 -1.31 -12.84
C ASP A 44 -9.93 -1.47 -12.50
N MET A 45 -9.41 -0.60 -11.64
CA MET A 45 -8.01 -0.65 -11.22
C MET A 45 -7.66 -1.91 -10.43
N LEU A 46 -8.51 -2.30 -9.49
CA LEU A 46 -8.25 -3.39 -8.53
C LEU A 46 -8.79 -4.75 -9.00
N GLY A 47 -9.78 -4.77 -9.90
CA GLY A 47 -10.46 -5.98 -10.36
C GLY A 47 -11.66 -6.40 -9.52
N CYS A 48 -12.08 -5.57 -8.55
CA CYS A 48 -13.23 -5.80 -7.67
C CYS A 48 -14.52 -5.16 -8.22
N LYS A 49 -15.61 -5.19 -7.44
CA LYS A 49 -16.88 -4.56 -7.82
C LYS A 49 -16.96 -3.12 -7.30
N PRO A 50 -17.67 -2.20 -8.00
CA PRO A 50 -17.89 -0.84 -7.52
C PRO A 50 -18.56 -0.76 -6.13
N GLU A 51 -19.46 -1.71 -5.81
CA GLU A 51 -20.16 -1.83 -4.54
C GLU A 51 -19.23 -2.18 -3.38
N GLU A 52 -18.11 -2.83 -3.67
CA GLU A 52 -17.04 -3.17 -2.72
C GLU A 52 -16.11 -1.98 -2.43
N CYS A 53 -16.21 -0.88 -3.20
CA CYS A 53 -15.33 0.29 -3.09
C CYS A 53 -15.90 1.38 -2.18
N PHE A 54 -15.06 1.86 -1.27
CA PHE A 54 -15.25 3.07 -0.48
C PHE A 54 -14.13 4.06 -0.82
N VAL A 55 -14.47 5.18 -1.43
CA VAL A 55 -13.52 6.22 -1.82
C VAL A 55 -13.33 7.19 -0.66
N GLY A 56 -12.10 7.23 -0.14
CA GLY A 56 -11.74 8.04 1.03
C GLY A 56 -11.05 9.36 0.70
N GLY A 57 -10.21 9.79 1.62
CA GLY A 57 -9.40 10.99 1.49
C GLY A 57 -8.21 10.83 0.52
N ASN A 58 -7.16 11.60 0.76
CA ASN A 58 -6.01 11.65 -0.15
C ASN A 58 -5.01 10.49 -0.02
N ALA A 59 -5.05 9.73 1.08
CA ALA A 59 -4.03 8.71 1.36
C ALA A 59 -4.65 7.42 1.91
N SER A 60 -4.23 6.28 1.36
CA SER A 60 -4.62 4.94 1.84
C SER A 60 -4.19 4.68 3.29
N LEU A 61 -3.05 5.24 3.72
CA LEU A 61 -2.58 5.13 5.10
C LEU A 61 -3.60 5.68 6.12
N THR A 62 -4.28 6.78 5.79
CA THR A 62 -5.34 7.34 6.64
C THR A 62 -6.53 6.38 6.76
N LEU A 63 -6.92 5.74 5.65
CA LEU A 63 -8.00 4.73 5.65
C LEU A 63 -7.60 3.50 6.47
N MET A 64 -6.35 3.02 6.33
CA MET A 64 -5.84 1.91 7.13
C MET A 64 -5.85 2.22 8.62
N PHE A 65 -5.33 3.40 9.01
CA PHE A 65 -5.37 3.87 10.39
C PHE A 65 -6.80 3.95 10.91
N ASP A 66 -7.71 4.51 10.14
CA ASP A 66 -9.13 4.67 10.50
C ASP A 66 -9.84 3.31 10.64
N THR A 67 -9.52 2.34 9.78
CA THR A 67 -10.04 0.96 9.89
C THR A 67 -9.57 0.29 11.18
N ILE A 68 -8.29 0.37 11.51
CA ILE A 68 -7.76 -0.15 12.78
C ILE A 68 -8.39 0.58 13.98
N THR A 69 -8.56 1.91 13.90
CA THR A 69 -9.25 2.70 14.93
C THR A 69 -10.66 2.17 15.20
N LYS A 70 -11.41 1.85 14.15
CA LYS A 70 -12.76 1.30 14.28
C LYS A 70 -12.75 -0.10 14.91
N GLY A 71 -11.86 -0.98 14.47
CA GLY A 71 -11.66 -2.28 15.12
C GLY A 71 -11.32 -2.12 16.61
N TYR A 72 -10.45 -1.18 16.94
CA TYR A 72 -10.04 -0.92 18.31
C TYR A 72 -11.20 -0.39 19.18
N THR A 73 -11.95 0.59 18.69
CA THR A 73 -12.97 1.31 19.47
C THR A 73 -14.36 0.69 19.42
N HIS A 74 -14.73 0.05 18.30
CA HIS A 74 -16.09 -0.48 18.07
C HIS A 74 -16.11 -1.97 17.77
N GLY A 75 -14.97 -2.56 17.36
CA GLY A 75 -14.86 -3.91 16.80
C GLY A 75 -15.02 -3.90 15.28
N MET A 76 -14.62 -4.99 14.64
CA MET A 76 -14.91 -5.28 13.23
C MET A 76 -16.29 -5.96 13.12
N LEU A 77 -16.78 -6.21 11.92
CA LEU A 77 -18.11 -6.78 11.67
C LEU A 77 -18.43 -8.02 12.52
N HIS A 78 -17.46 -8.91 12.71
CA HIS A 78 -17.64 -10.16 13.46
C HIS A 78 -17.00 -10.15 14.84
N SER A 79 -16.59 -8.99 15.36
CA SER A 79 -16.03 -8.89 16.70
C SER A 79 -17.11 -9.12 17.77
N GLU A 80 -16.84 -9.98 18.72
CA GLU A 80 -17.70 -10.13 19.91
C GLU A 80 -17.69 -8.87 20.79
N LYS A 81 -16.56 -8.18 20.83
CA LYS A 81 -16.35 -6.90 21.53
C LYS A 81 -15.22 -6.09 20.88
N PRO A 82 -15.21 -4.76 21.08
CA PRO A 82 -14.11 -3.91 20.61
C PRO A 82 -12.75 -4.41 21.07
N TRP A 83 -11.72 -4.28 20.22
CA TRP A 83 -10.37 -4.76 20.54
C TRP A 83 -9.77 -4.09 21.78
N CYS A 84 -10.11 -2.82 22.06
CA CYS A 84 -9.70 -2.14 23.30
C CYS A 84 -10.20 -2.79 24.59
N LYS A 85 -11.15 -3.73 24.52
CA LYS A 85 -11.68 -4.50 25.64
C LYS A 85 -11.15 -5.93 25.71
N LEU A 86 -10.22 -6.29 24.86
CA LEU A 86 -9.49 -7.55 24.88
C LEU A 86 -8.25 -7.41 25.76
N ASP A 87 -7.88 -8.49 26.44
CA ASP A 87 -6.67 -8.52 27.28
C ASP A 87 -5.41 -8.41 26.42
N THR A 88 -5.42 -9.02 25.22
CA THR A 88 -4.32 -9.00 24.27
C THR A 88 -4.85 -8.98 22.85
N VAL A 89 -4.24 -8.15 22.02
CA VAL A 89 -4.42 -8.14 20.57
C VAL A 89 -3.06 -8.40 19.94
N LYS A 90 -2.96 -9.44 19.12
CA LYS A 90 -1.75 -9.79 18.38
C LYS A 90 -1.92 -9.46 16.90
N TRP A 91 -0.83 -9.02 16.28
CA TRP A 91 -0.83 -8.63 14.88
C TRP A 91 0.37 -9.20 14.14
N LEU A 92 0.14 -9.82 12.98
CA LEU A 92 1.21 -10.38 12.16
C LEU A 92 1.84 -9.28 11.32
N CYS A 93 3.16 -9.18 11.41
CA CYS A 93 3.97 -8.13 10.80
C CYS A 93 5.04 -8.75 9.91
N PRO A 94 4.76 -9.01 8.62
CA PRO A 94 5.77 -9.45 7.67
C PRO A 94 6.92 -8.44 7.59
N ALA A 95 8.15 -8.91 7.83
CA ALA A 95 9.34 -8.07 7.89
C ALA A 95 10.50 -8.69 7.07
N PRO A 96 11.28 -7.83 6.37
CA PRO A 96 11.17 -6.38 6.33
C PRO A 96 9.88 -5.91 5.66
N GLY A 97 9.29 -4.81 6.15
CA GLY A 97 8.00 -4.30 5.72
C GLY A 97 7.88 -2.78 5.88
N TYR A 98 6.71 -2.22 5.56
CA TYR A 98 6.48 -0.79 5.64
C TYR A 98 6.33 -0.34 7.11
N ASP A 99 7.25 0.48 7.59
CA ASP A 99 7.35 0.90 8.98
C ASP A 99 6.11 1.65 9.51
N ARG A 100 5.38 2.37 8.64
CA ARG A 100 4.14 3.08 9.02
C ARG A 100 3.03 2.11 9.44
N HIS A 101 2.95 0.93 8.83
CA HIS A 101 2.03 -0.13 9.28
C HIS A 101 2.35 -0.55 10.71
N PHE A 102 3.62 -0.80 10.99
CA PHE A 102 4.08 -1.20 12.33
C PHE A 102 3.85 -0.09 13.37
N LYS A 103 4.03 1.17 12.97
CA LYS A 103 3.72 2.32 13.84
C LYS A 103 2.23 2.44 14.19
N ILE A 104 1.33 2.04 13.29
CA ILE A 104 -0.11 1.99 13.61
C ILE A 104 -0.35 0.94 14.70
N THR A 105 0.13 -0.28 14.53
CA THR A 105 -0.05 -1.36 15.51
C THR A 105 0.62 -1.05 16.85
N GLU A 106 1.81 -0.47 16.82
CA GLU A 106 2.52 0.01 18.02
C GLU A 106 1.70 1.07 18.78
N ALA A 107 1.11 2.04 18.06
CA ALA A 107 0.33 3.12 18.66
C ALA A 107 -0.91 2.62 19.42
N TYR A 108 -1.49 1.48 19.01
CA TYR A 108 -2.61 0.84 19.69
C TYR A 108 -2.17 -0.20 20.75
N GLY A 109 -0.87 -0.37 20.95
CA GLY A 109 -0.34 -1.32 21.93
C GLY A 109 -0.54 -2.79 21.57
N PHE A 110 -0.66 -3.11 20.26
CA PHE A 110 -0.79 -4.49 19.82
C PHE A 110 0.54 -5.23 19.97
N GLU A 111 0.49 -6.50 20.36
CA GLU A 111 1.64 -7.39 20.33
C GLU A 111 1.96 -7.76 18.88
N MET A 112 3.09 -7.24 18.39
CA MET A 112 3.53 -7.46 17.00
C MET A 112 4.33 -8.75 16.90
N ILE A 113 3.89 -9.67 16.03
CA ILE A 113 4.59 -10.92 15.73
C ILE A 113 5.26 -10.76 14.37
N THR A 114 6.59 -10.79 14.36
CA THR A 114 7.37 -10.72 13.13
C THR A 114 7.23 -12.00 12.32
N ILE A 115 6.85 -11.86 11.04
CA ILE A 115 6.79 -12.96 10.07
C ILE A 115 7.92 -12.77 9.07
N PRO A 116 8.80 -13.77 8.88
CA PRO A 116 9.85 -13.68 7.86
C PRO A 116 9.27 -13.53 6.45
N MET A 117 9.89 -12.67 5.64
CA MET A 117 9.60 -12.57 4.21
C MET A 117 10.43 -13.60 3.43
N THR A 118 9.78 -14.31 2.51
CA THR A 118 10.40 -15.22 1.54
C THR A 118 10.55 -14.53 0.18
N ALA A 119 10.99 -15.28 -0.84
CA ALA A 119 11.07 -14.76 -2.22
C ALA A 119 9.68 -14.53 -2.85
N THR A 120 8.63 -15.13 -2.32
CA THR A 120 7.29 -15.17 -2.90
C THR A 120 6.20 -14.59 -1.98
N GLY A 121 6.58 -13.96 -0.88
CA GLY A 121 5.67 -13.38 0.11
C GLY A 121 6.06 -13.74 1.53
N PRO A 122 5.20 -13.54 2.53
CA PRO A 122 5.48 -13.92 3.91
C PRO A 122 5.51 -15.44 4.09
N ASP A 123 6.14 -15.90 5.18
CA ASP A 123 6.15 -17.33 5.57
C ASP A 123 4.73 -17.79 5.92
N MET A 124 4.10 -18.48 4.96
CA MET A 124 2.72 -18.92 5.10
C MET A 124 2.54 -20.07 6.10
N ASP A 125 3.54 -20.94 6.28
CA ASP A 125 3.48 -22.05 7.24
C ASP A 125 3.39 -21.49 8.66
N MET A 126 4.21 -20.48 8.95
CA MET A 126 4.16 -19.76 10.23
C MET A 126 2.83 -19.03 10.43
N ILE A 127 2.30 -18.38 9.39
CA ILE A 127 1.01 -17.66 9.47
C ILE A 127 -0.14 -18.62 9.78
N GLU A 128 -0.23 -19.74 9.05
CA GLU A 128 -1.28 -20.76 9.24
C GLU A 128 -1.30 -21.38 10.63
N ASP A 129 -0.15 -21.45 11.29
CA ASP A 129 -0.07 -21.88 12.69
C ASP A 129 -0.48 -20.77 13.66
N LEU A 130 -0.03 -19.53 13.43
CA LEU A 130 -0.30 -18.41 14.33
C LEU A 130 -1.77 -17.98 14.33
N VAL A 131 -2.47 -18.05 13.21
CA VAL A 131 -3.90 -17.66 13.14
C VAL A 131 -4.82 -18.59 13.91
N LYS A 132 -4.33 -19.73 14.42
CA LYS A 132 -5.07 -20.61 15.36
C LYS A 132 -5.21 -19.99 16.75
N ASP A 133 -4.45 -18.96 17.08
CA ASP A 133 -4.59 -18.18 18.30
C ASP A 133 -5.69 -17.11 18.11
N PRO A 134 -6.80 -17.14 18.88
CA PRO A 134 -7.88 -16.15 18.74
C PRO A 134 -7.49 -14.73 19.13
N ALA A 135 -6.34 -14.53 19.76
CA ALA A 135 -5.78 -13.20 20.02
C ALA A 135 -5.15 -12.55 18.77
N VAL A 136 -4.84 -13.33 17.73
CA VAL A 136 -4.30 -12.82 16.45
C VAL A 136 -5.45 -12.23 15.63
N LYS A 137 -5.46 -10.90 15.49
CA LYS A 137 -6.57 -10.15 14.88
C LYS A 137 -6.29 -9.68 13.47
N GLY A 138 -5.07 -9.79 12.99
CA GLY A 138 -4.80 -9.42 11.61
C GLY A 138 -3.35 -9.48 11.18
N ILE A 139 -3.16 -9.13 9.91
CA ILE A 139 -1.87 -9.13 9.21
C ILE A 139 -1.75 -7.91 8.30
N TRP A 140 -0.55 -7.34 8.20
CA TRP A 140 -0.20 -6.38 7.16
C TRP A 140 0.34 -7.07 5.92
N CYS A 141 -0.18 -6.72 4.74
CA CYS A 141 0.31 -7.23 3.46
C CYS A 141 0.60 -6.09 2.49
N VAL A 142 1.78 -6.10 1.85
CA VAL A 142 2.11 -5.26 0.70
C VAL A 142 2.44 -6.20 -0.46
N PRO A 143 1.41 -6.64 -1.24
CA PRO A 143 1.52 -7.83 -2.06
C PRO A 143 2.32 -7.64 -3.35
N LYS A 144 2.39 -6.41 -3.86
CA LYS A 144 3.05 -6.10 -5.13
C LYS A 144 4.13 -5.07 -4.91
N TYR A 145 5.35 -5.39 -5.34
CA TYR A 145 6.55 -4.55 -5.14
C TYR A 145 6.73 -4.06 -3.70
N SER A 146 6.68 -5.00 -2.76
CA SER A 146 6.70 -4.72 -1.32
C SER A 146 7.80 -3.75 -0.91
N ASN A 147 7.48 -2.84 -0.02
CA ASN A 147 8.45 -1.93 0.58
C ASN A 147 9.07 -2.61 1.82
N PRO A 148 10.42 -2.82 1.89
CA PRO A 148 11.45 -2.32 0.98
C PRO A 148 11.91 -3.31 -0.11
N ASP A 149 11.52 -4.59 -0.07
CA ASP A 149 12.20 -5.68 -0.78
C ASP A 149 11.82 -5.83 -2.26
N GLY A 150 10.77 -5.15 -2.72
CA GLY A 150 10.30 -5.25 -4.11
C GLY A 150 9.69 -6.62 -4.44
N ILE A 151 9.32 -7.41 -3.44
CA ILE A 151 8.72 -8.75 -3.62
C ILE A 151 7.31 -8.61 -4.19
N ILE A 152 6.96 -9.51 -5.10
CA ILE A 152 5.58 -9.76 -5.55
C ILE A 152 5.15 -11.09 -4.92
N TYR A 153 3.99 -11.11 -4.26
CA TYR A 153 3.43 -12.34 -3.73
C TYR A 153 3.08 -13.27 -4.89
N SER A 154 3.41 -14.56 -4.76
CA SER A 154 3.01 -15.57 -5.73
C SER A 154 1.52 -15.89 -5.61
N ASP A 155 0.92 -16.41 -6.68
CA ASP A 155 -0.46 -16.88 -6.69
C ASP A 155 -0.71 -17.87 -5.56
N GLU A 156 0.23 -18.81 -5.31
CA GLU A 156 0.17 -19.74 -4.19
C GLU A 156 0.05 -19.01 -2.84
N THR A 157 0.87 -17.98 -2.61
CA THR A 157 0.82 -17.18 -1.37
C THR A 157 -0.53 -16.48 -1.22
N ILE A 158 -1.05 -15.90 -2.31
CA ILE A 158 -2.34 -15.19 -2.31
C ILE A 158 -3.48 -16.16 -2.02
N HIS A 159 -3.49 -17.32 -2.67
CA HIS A 159 -4.50 -18.37 -2.44
C HIS A 159 -4.45 -18.91 -1.01
N ARG A 160 -3.26 -19.11 -0.44
CA ARG A 160 -3.11 -19.54 0.97
C ARG A 160 -3.63 -18.47 1.93
N LEU A 161 -3.34 -17.19 1.70
CA LEU A 161 -3.88 -16.09 2.50
C LEU A 161 -5.41 -16.04 2.43
N ALA A 162 -5.99 -16.16 1.23
CA ALA A 162 -7.44 -16.17 1.04
C ALA A 162 -8.13 -17.36 1.73
N ALA A 163 -7.45 -18.50 1.78
CA ALA A 163 -7.97 -19.75 2.36
C ALA A 163 -7.69 -19.93 3.86
N LEU A 164 -7.08 -18.95 4.54
CA LEU A 164 -6.80 -19.01 5.98
C LEU A 164 -8.05 -19.40 6.80
N LYS A 165 -7.84 -20.11 7.89
CA LYS A 165 -8.89 -20.50 8.84
C LYS A 165 -8.55 -19.95 10.23
N PRO A 166 -8.64 -18.63 10.43
CA PRO A 166 -8.31 -18.04 11.71
C PRO A 166 -9.31 -18.45 12.79
N ALA A 167 -8.81 -18.62 14.03
CA ALA A 167 -9.66 -18.86 15.19
C ALA A 167 -10.43 -17.60 15.61
N ALA A 168 -9.89 -16.41 15.28
CA ALA A 168 -10.57 -15.14 15.49
C ALA A 168 -11.59 -14.89 14.36
N PRO A 169 -12.90 -14.76 14.63
CA PRO A 169 -13.90 -14.51 13.60
C PRO A 169 -13.77 -13.14 12.96
N ASP A 170 -13.05 -12.22 13.61
CA ASP A 170 -12.78 -10.86 13.21
C ASP A 170 -11.32 -10.66 12.74
N PHE A 171 -10.66 -11.75 12.32
CA PHE A 171 -9.31 -11.66 11.73
C PHE A 171 -9.35 -10.86 10.43
N THR A 172 -8.37 -9.98 10.24
CA THR A 172 -8.37 -8.98 9.18
C THR A 172 -7.07 -9.00 8.39
N ILE A 173 -7.16 -9.17 7.07
CA ILE A 173 -6.05 -8.94 6.14
C ILE A 173 -6.09 -7.48 5.70
N MET A 174 -5.08 -6.70 6.10
CA MET A 174 -4.87 -5.32 5.63
C MET A 174 -3.98 -5.38 4.39
N TRP A 175 -4.62 -5.31 3.20
CA TRP A 175 -4.00 -5.52 1.91
C TRP A 175 -3.64 -4.18 1.26
N ASP A 176 -2.43 -3.68 1.50
CA ASP A 176 -1.96 -2.40 0.95
C ASP A 176 -1.39 -2.59 -0.47
N ASN A 177 -2.25 -2.40 -1.46
CA ASN A 177 -1.91 -2.49 -2.88
C ASN A 177 -1.39 -1.14 -3.42
N ALA A 178 -0.45 -0.54 -2.70
CA ALA A 178 0.09 0.78 -3.01
C ALA A 178 0.81 0.87 -4.37
N TYR A 179 1.22 -0.27 -4.92
CA TYR A 179 2.03 -0.37 -6.14
C TYR A 179 1.33 -1.15 -7.26
N CYS A 180 0.01 -1.16 -7.28
CA CYS A 180 -0.82 -1.96 -8.19
C CYS A 180 -0.48 -1.80 -9.69
N VAL A 181 0.08 -0.67 -10.11
CA VAL A 181 0.43 -0.32 -11.51
C VAL A 181 1.84 0.28 -11.64
N HIS A 182 2.78 -0.14 -10.82
CA HIS A 182 4.08 0.54 -10.68
C HIS A 182 5.25 -0.27 -11.28
N GLU A 183 5.04 -0.92 -12.39
CA GLU A 183 6.09 -1.49 -13.21
C GLU A 183 6.96 -0.38 -13.78
N PHE A 184 8.28 -0.52 -13.69
CA PHE A 184 9.23 0.35 -14.38
C PHE A 184 10.15 -0.42 -15.34
N ASP A 185 10.14 -1.75 -15.27
CA ASP A 185 10.88 -2.65 -16.15
C ASP A 185 9.97 -3.78 -16.62
N GLY A 186 9.62 -3.74 -17.90
CA GLY A 186 8.71 -4.68 -18.54
C GLY A 186 7.24 -4.24 -18.56
N ASP A 187 6.38 -5.17 -18.96
CA ASP A 187 4.94 -4.96 -19.08
C ASP A 187 4.22 -5.05 -17.73
N PHE A 188 2.99 -4.55 -17.70
CA PHE A 188 2.11 -4.70 -16.56
C PHE A 188 1.93 -6.19 -16.18
N VAL A 189 2.18 -6.50 -14.91
CA VAL A 189 1.98 -7.83 -14.35
C VAL A 189 0.56 -7.90 -13.76
N PRO A 190 -0.34 -8.70 -14.35
CA PRO A 190 -1.65 -8.96 -13.76
C PRO A 190 -1.50 -9.52 -12.35
N PHE A 191 -2.46 -9.18 -11.49
CA PHE A 191 -2.48 -9.60 -10.10
C PHE A 191 -3.86 -10.09 -9.73
N GLU A 192 -3.97 -11.19 -9.01
CA GLU A 192 -5.26 -11.77 -8.65
C GLU A 192 -6.04 -10.90 -7.66
N ASP A 193 -7.35 -10.83 -7.84
CA ASP A 193 -8.25 -10.13 -6.94
C ASP A 193 -8.45 -10.92 -5.65
N ILE A 194 -7.84 -10.43 -4.58
CA ILE A 194 -7.91 -11.06 -3.24
C ILE A 194 -9.33 -11.09 -2.68
N LEU A 195 -10.19 -10.11 -3.01
CA LEU A 195 -11.58 -10.10 -2.54
C LEU A 195 -12.36 -11.29 -3.14
N THR A 196 -12.20 -11.53 -4.43
CA THR A 196 -12.83 -12.68 -5.10
C THR A 196 -12.30 -13.99 -4.53
N LEU A 197 -11.00 -14.14 -4.36
CA LEU A 197 -10.40 -15.35 -3.79
C LEU A 197 -10.86 -15.62 -2.36
N CYS A 198 -10.93 -14.59 -1.51
CA CYS A 198 -11.47 -14.73 -0.15
C CYS A 198 -12.94 -15.17 -0.17
N ARG A 199 -13.75 -14.62 -1.07
CA ARG A 199 -15.16 -14.99 -1.24
C ARG A 199 -15.30 -16.46 -1.66
N GLU A 200 -14.52 -16.90 -2.63
CA GLU A 200 -14.50 -18.29 -3.11
C GLU A 200 -14.01 -19.27 -2.03
N ALA A 201 -13.08 -18.83 -1.19
CA ALA A 201 -12.59 -19.61 -0.06
C ALA A 201 -13.55 -19.64 1.16
N GLY A 202 -14.67 -18.89 1.10
CA GLY A 202 -15.65 -18.79 2.18
C GLY A 202 -15.29 -17.80 3.29
N ASN A 203 -14.40 -16.85 3.00
CA ASN A 203 -13.91 -15.81 3.92
C ASN A 203 -14.18 -14.38 3.36
N PRO A 204 -15.41 -14.04 2.92
CA PRO A 204 -15.66 -12.79 2.18
C PRO A 204 -15.31 -11.52 2.96
N ASP A 205 -15.42 -11.56 4.29
CA ASP A 205 -15.26 -10.40 5.17
C ASP A 205 -13.86 -10.23 5.74
N MET A 206 -12.93 -11.14 5.37
CA MET A 206 -11.60 -11.17 5.99
C MET A 206 -10.65 -10.10 5.47
N VAL A 207 -10.86 -9.57 4.25
CA VAL A 207 -9.91 -8.68 3.59
C VAL A 207 -10.41 -7.24 3.47
N TYR A 208 -9.49 -6.32 3.70
CA TYR A 208 -9.60 -4.89 3.42
C TYR A 208 -8.43 -4.50 2.52
N GLU A 209 -8.73 -4.22 1.25
CA GLU A 209 -7.74 -3.80 0.27
C GLU A 209 -7.69 -2.29 0.19
N PHE A 210 -6.48 -1.73 0.13
CA PHE A 210 -6.23 -0.30 0.08
C PHE A 210 -5.37 0.06 -1.12
N ALA A 211 -5.73 1.15 -1.79
CA ALA A 211 -4.93 1.76 -2.84
C ALA A 211 -5.09 3.28 -2.84
N SER A 212 -4.17 3.96 -3.49
CA SER A 212 -4.26 5.42 -3.69
C SER A 212 -3.53 5.87 -4.94
N THR A 213 -3.89 7.04 -5.46
CA THR A 213 -3.19 7.68 -6.57
C THR A 213 -1.95 8.46 -6.12
N SER A 214 -1.58 8.42 -4.85
CA SER A 214 -0.46 9.20 -4.28
C SER A 214 0.87 8.98 -5.01
N LYS A 215 1.09 7.80 -5.57
CA LYS A 215 2.29 7.46 -6.34
C LYS A 215 2.07 7.46 -7.85
N ILE A 216 0.83 7.72 -8.31
CA ILE A 216 0.45 7.80 -9.72
C ILE A 216 0.39 9.27 -10.19
N THR A 217 -0.19 10.15 -9.34
CA THR A 217 -0.40 11.57 -9.63
C THR A 217 0.32 12.45 -8.60
N LEU A 218 -0.43 13.09 -7.71
CA LEU A 218 0.06 14.06 -6.73
C LEU A 218 0.07 13.43 -5.32
N PRO A 219 1.22 13.19 -4.69
CA PRO A 219 1.30 12.57 -3.36
C PRO A 219 0.49 13.29 -2.29
N GLY A 220 0.53 14.63 -2.29
CA GLY A 220 -0.20 15.46 -1.32
C GLY A 220 -1.68 15.70 -1.66
N ALA A 221 -2.13 15.33 -2.86
CA ALA A 221 -3.47 15.60 -3.38
C ALA A 221 -4.04 14.43 -4.20
N GLY A 222 -3.69 13.22 -3.84
CA GLY A 222 -4.26 12.01 -4.42
C GLY A 222 -5.68 11.73 -3.95
N PHE A 223 -6.25 10.60 -4.37
CA PHE A 223 -7.44 10.03 -3.75
C PHE A 223 -7.24 8.54 -3.53
N SER A 224 -7.89 8.02 -2.49
CA SER A 224 -7.68 6.64 -2.03
C SER A 224 -8.98 5.86 -1.98
N VAL A 225 -8.83 4.56 -1.93
CA VAL A 225 -9.91 3.60 -1.83
C VAL A 225 -9.61 2.57 -0.74
N MET A 226 -10.67 2.12 -0.09
CA MET A 226 -10.73 0.88 0.65
C MET A 226 -11.76 -0.02 -0.05
N ALA A 227 -11.34 -1.20 -0.48
CA ALA A 227 -12.23 -2.20 -1.05
C ALA A 227 -12.37 -3.38 -0.08
N THR A 228 -13.59 -3.81 0.19
CA THR A 228 -13.93 -4.93 1.08
C THR A 228 -15.33 -5.45 0.75
N SER A 229 -15.78 -6.51 1.42
CA SER A 229 -17.13 -7.06 1.19
C SER A 229 -18.24 -6.02 1.38
N GLU A 230 -19.39 -6.24 0.76
CA GLU A 230 -20.55 -5.37 0.90
C GLU A 230 -21.05 -5.33 2.36
N GLU A 231 -20.94 -6.43 3.11
CA GLU A 231 -21.27 -6.52 4.52
C GLU A 231 -20.35 -5.66 5.38
N ASN A 232 -19.03 -5.72 5.15
CA ASN A 232 -18.07 -4.84 5.80
C ASN A 232 -18.33 -3.37 5.43
N GLN A 233 -18.64 -3.07 4.16
CA GLN A 233 -19.01 -1.74 3.72
C GLN A 233 -20.23 -1.22 4.47
N ALA A 234 -21.29 -2.01 4.55
CA ALA A 234 -22.52 -1.64 5.24
C ALA A 234 -22.31 -1.42 6.75
N TYR A 235 -21.41 -2.19 7.37
CA TYR A 235 -21.01 -2.00 8.76
C TYR A 235 -20.22 -0.72 8.97
N LEU A 236 -19.15 -0.52 8.21
CA LEU A 236 -18.26 0.63 8.35
C LEU A 236 -18.94 1.95 8.00
N GLN A 237 -19.83 1.97 7.01
CA GLN A 237 -20.56 3.19 6.65
C GLN A 237 -21.34 3.79 7.82
N LYS A 238 -21.89 2.95 8.72
CA LYS A 238 -22.58 3.43 9.94
C LYS A 238 -21.63 4.19 10.86
N LEU A 239 -20.40 3.72 11.00
CA LEU A 239 -19.36 4.37 11.83
C LEU A 239 -18.78 5.60 11.15
N ILE A 240 -18.49 5.50 9.84
CA ILE A 240 -17.95 6.60 9.06
C ILE A 240 -18.97 7.74 8.93
N GLY A 241 -20.26 7.44 8.82
CA GLY A 241 -21.32 8.44 8.77
C GLY A 241 -21.46 9.28 10.04
N ILE A 242 -20.92 8.82 11.17
CA ILE A 242 -20.78 9.62 12.39
C ILE A 242 -19.55 10.55 12.30
N GLN A 243 -18.51 10.11 11.61
CA GLN A 243 -17.22 10.80 11.49
C GLN A 243 -17.27 11.92 10.46
N THR A 244 -17.91 11.70 9.31
CA THR A 244 -17.98 12.67 8.21
C THR A 244 -19.25 12.51 7.39
N ILE A 245 -19.64 13.58 6.67
CA ILE A 245 -20.76 13.56 5.71
C ILE A 245 -20.27 13.13 4.32
N SER A 246 -19.07 13.52 3.95
CA SER A 246 -18.42 13.15 2.68
C SER A 246 -16.94 13.45 2.71
N TYR A 247 -16.19 12.75 1.88
CA TYR A 247 -14.82 13.10 1.55
C TYR A 247 -14.74 14.10 0.38
N ASP A 248 -13.52 14.46 -0.03
CA ASP A 248 -13.29 15.43 -1.13
C ASP A 248 -13.66 14.83 -2.50
N LYS A 249 -14.90 15.06 -2.91
CA LYS A 249 -15.42 14.60 -4.21
C LYS A 249 -14.88 15.38 -5.40
N VAL A 250 -14.54 16.65 -5.20
CA VAL A 250 -13.96 17.48 -6.28
C VAL A 250 -12.61 16.91 -6.68
N ASN A 251 -11.78 16.56 -5.69
CA ASN A 251 -10.47 15.96 -5.95
C ASN A 251 -10.58 14.55 -6.58
N SER A 252 -11.50 13.70 -6.10
CA SER A 252 -11.72 12.38 -6.70
C SER A 252 -12.22 12.48 -8.15
N LEU A 253 -13.20 13.36 -8.42
CA LEU A 253 -13.72 13.61 -9.77
C LEU A 253 -12.62 14.12 -10.72
N ARG A 254 -11.77 15.02 -10.25
CA ARG A 254 -10.62 15.53 -10.99
C ARG A 254 -9.70 14.39 -11.43
N HIS A 255 -9.38 13.48 -10.52
CA HIS A 255 -8.55 12.32 -10.83
C HIS A 255 -9.21 11.36 -11.82
N VAL A 256 -10.50 11.04 -11.63
CA VAL A 256 -11.24 10.18 -12.55
C VAL A 256 -11.26 10.74 -13.96
N ARG A 257 -11.51 12.03 -14.11
CA ARG A 257 -11.51 12.69 -15.43
C ARG A 257 -10.11 12.72 -16.07
N TYR A 258 -9.06 12.85 -15.26
CA TYR A 258 -7.69 12.85 -15.73
C TYR A 258 -7.21 11.43 -16.10
N LEU A 259 -7.38 10.48 -15.20
CA LEU A 259 -6.91 9.10 -15.34
C LEU A 259 -7.83 8.25 -16.23
N LYS A 260 -9.11 8.56 -16.32
CA LYS A 260 -10.17 7.94 -17.11
C LYS A 260 -10.46 6.49 -16.72
N ASN A 261 -9.51 5.58 -16.89
CA ASN A 261 -9.63 4.15 -16.66
C ASN A 261 -8.23 3.52 -16.46
N LYS A 262 -8.18 2.23 -16.15
CA LYS A 262 -6.94 1.46 -15.96
C LYS A 262 -6.01 1.54 -17.18
N ALA A 263 -6.55 1.37 -18.38
CA ALA A 263 -5.73 1.39 -19.61
C ALA A 263 -5.01 2.73 -19.79
N HIS A 264 -5.70 3.86 -19.59
CA HIS A 264 -5.09 5.18 -19.68
C HIS A 264 -4.11 5.45 -18.54
N THR A 265 -4.41 4.94 -17.34
CA THR A 265 -3.48 5.00 -16.20
C THR A 265 -2.19 4.23 -16.49
N LEU A 266 -2.28 3.04 -17.10
CA LEU A 266 -1.10 2.27 -17.48
C LEU A 266 -0.23 3.00 -18.53
N GLU A 267 -0.84 3.72 -19.48
CA GLU A 267 -0.07 4.55 -20.43
C GLU A 267 0.66 5.72 -19.72
N LEU A 268 0.05 6.32 -18.70
CA LEU A 268 0.72 7.30 -17.86
C LEU A 268 1.89 6.66 -17.10
N MET A 269 1.68 5.47 -16.53
CA MET A 269 2.72 4.77 -15.78
C MET A 269 3.91 4.34 -16.63
N LYS A 270 3.72 4.08 -17.93
CA LYS A 270 4.85 3.89 -18.87
C LYS A 270 5.75 5.13 -18.94
N LYS A 271 5.19 6.34 -18.95
CA LYS A 271 5.98 7.59 -18.90
C LYS A 271 6.72 7.74 -17.57
N HIS A 272 6.11 7.32 -16.45
CA HIS A 272 6.82 7.25 -15.18
C HIS A 272 7.98 6.25 -15.24
N ALA A 273 7.78 5.09 -15.87
CA ALA A 273 8.81 4.08 -16.06
C ALA A 273 10.01 4.60 -16.88
N GLU A 274 9.77 5.39 -17.93
CA GLU A 274 10.84 6.04 -18.72
C GLU A 274 11.76 6.94 -17.88
N ILE A 275 11.21 7.56 -16.82
CA ILE A 275 11.99 8.37 -15.87
C ILE A 275 12.69 7.50 -14.84
N LEU A 276 12.02 6.44 -14.34
CA LEU A 276 12.51 5.64 -13.23
C LEU A 276 13.51 4.58 -13.66
N ASN A 277 13.25 3.85 -14.75
CA ASN A 277 14.07 2.72 -15.15
C ASN A 277 15.56 3.09 -15.33
N PRO A 278 15.94 4.19 -16.01
CA PRO A 278 17.34 4.58 -16.10
C PRO A 278 18.02 4.79 -14.73
N LYS A 279 17.26 5.29 -13.74
CA LYS A 279 17.76 5.53 -12.38
C LYS A 279 18.00 4.18 -11.65
N PHE A 280 17.07 3.24 -11.79
CA PHE A 280 17.24 1.89 -11.25
C PHE A 280 18.41 1.16 -11.89
N GLN A 281 18.53 1.19 -13.22
CA GLN A 281 19.64 0.57 -13.93
C GLN A 281 20.99 1.17 -13.55
N CYS A 282 21.03 2.48 -13.32
CA CYS A 282 22.25 3.15 -12.83
C CYS A 282 22.66 2.62 -11.45
N VAL A 283 21.72 2.55 -10.49
CA VAL A 283 22.00 2.03 -9.14
C VAL A 283 22.44 0.56 -9.20
N LEU A 284 21.71 -0.28 -9.91
CA LEU A 284 22.02 -1.70 -10.03
C LEU A 284 23.40 -1.95 -10.65
N ARG A 285 23.73 -1.21 -11.71
CA ARG A 285 25.04 -1.28 -12.31
C ARG A 285 26.17 -0.94 -11.33
N HIS A 286 26.02 0.13 -10.54
CA HIS A 286 27.05 0.50 -9.55
C HIS A 286 27.16 -0.56 -8.44
N LEU A 287 26.06 -1.15 -8.00
CA LEU A 287 26.09 -2.25 -7.06
C LEU A 287 26.83 -3.46 -7.63
N ASP A 288 26.56 -3.81 -8.89
CA ASP A 288 27.23 -4.94 -9.58
C ASP A 288 28.73 -4.68 -9.79
N GLU A 289 29.11 -3.50 -10.24
CA GLU A 289 30.49 -3.17 -10.58
C GLU A 289 31.37 -2.90 -9.35
N GLN A 290 30.82 -2.26 -8.32
CA GLN A 290 31.60 -1.76 -7.18
C GLN A 290 31.42 -2.55 -5.90
N ILE A 291 30.27 -3.12 -5.67
CA ILE A 291 29.94 -3.81 -4.41
C ILE A 291 29.98 -5.33 -4.55
N ALA A 292 29.46 -5.89 -5.67
CA ALA A 292 29.48 -7.33 -5.88
C ALA A 292 30.89 -7.96 -5.78
N PRO A 293 31.96 -7.34 -6.34
CA PRO A 293 33.32 -7.91 -6.24
C PRO A 293 33.86 -7.99 -4.80
N LEU A 294 33.28 -7.18 -3.88
CA LEU A 294 33.70 -7.18 -2.48
C LEU A 294 33.06 -8.31 -1.65
N GLY A 295 31.97 -8.91 -2.14
CA GLY A 295 31.25 -10.01 -1.47
C GLY A 295 30.61 -9.61 -0.14
N ILE A 296 30.36 -8.31 0.09
CA ILE A 296 29.92 -7.77 1.40
C ILE A 296 28.41 -7.47 1.45
N ALA A 297 27.71 -7.60 0.32
CA ALA A 297 26.27 -7.29 0.25
C ALA A 297 25.57 -8.09 -0.85
N GLN A 298 24.28 -8.29 -0.67
CA GLN A 298 23.36 -8.86 -1.65
C GLN A 298 22.18 -7.90 -1.85
N TRP A 299 21.65 -7.83 -3.05
CA TRP A 299 20.49 -6.99 -3.39
C TRP A 299 19.52 -7.69 -4.31
N ARG A 300 18.27 -7.24 -4.24
CA ARG A 300 17.23 -7.66 -5.17
C ARG A 300 17.19 -6.77 -6.38
N ARG A 301 16.69 -7.29 -7.51
CA ARG A 301 16.45 -6.55 -8.76
C ARG A 301 14.95 -6.39 -8.96
N PRO A 302 14.35 -5.32 -8.39
CA PRO A 302 12.93 -5.08 -8.51
C PRO A 302 12.56 -4.72 -9.96
N LYS A 303 11.35 -5.10 -10.39
CA LYS A 303 10.77 -4.70 -11.68
C LYS A 303 9.76 -3.56 -11.54
N GLY A 304 9.50 -3.14 -10.33
CA GLY A 304 8.53 -2.09 -10.01
C GLY A 304 8.74 -1.53 -8.60
N GLY A 305 7.86 -0.60 -8.20
CA GLY A 305 7.98 0.10 -6.95
C GLY A 305 9.06 1.19 -6.96
N TYR A 306 9.63 1.49 -5.79
CA TYR A 306 10.54 2.64 -5.61
C TYR A 306 11.84 2.29 -4.88
N PHE A 307 12.13 1.02 -4.58
CA PHE A 307 13.20 0.65 -3.68
C PHE A 307 14.11 -0.43 -4.29
N VAL A 308 15.41 -0.33 -3.97
CA VAL A 308 16.38 -1.41 -4.09
C VAL A 308 16.78 -1.81 -2.69
N SER A 309 16.43 -3.01 -2.26
CA SER A 309 16.85 -3.57 -0.97
C SER A 309 18.25 -4.14 -1.08
N CYS A 310 19.12 -3.75 -0.17
CA CYS A 310 20.51 -4.21 -0.11
C CYS A 310 20.80 -4.74 1.31
N ASN A 311 21.09 -6.01 1.42
CA ASN A 311 21.48 -6.69 2.65
C ASN A 311 23.00 -6.77 2.73
N THR A 312 23.58 -6.41 3.88
CA THR A 312 25.02 -6.50 4.14
C THR A 312 25.30 -7.52 5.24
N ASP A 313 26.43 -8.21 5.18
CA ASP A 313 26.83 -9.23 6.17
C ASP A 313 27.08 -8.65 7.58
N VAL A 314 27.15 -7.33 7.70
CA VAL A 314 27.33 -6.62 8.99
C VAL A 314 26.00 -6.21 9.65
N GLY A 315 24.87 -6.78 9.26
CA GLY A 315 23.58 -6.58 9.93
C GLY A 315 22.94 -5.20 9.69
N VAL A 316 23.37 -4.46 8.67
CA VAL A 316 22.78 -3.18 8.29
C VAL A 316 21.98 -3.33 7.01
N LEU A 317 20.66 -3.40 7.14
CA LEU A 317 19.76 -3.22 5.99
C LEU A 317 19.77 -1.74 5.61
N ARG A 318 20.34 -1.39 4.48
CA ARG A 318 20.23 -0.04 3.91
C ARG A 318 19.29 -0.04 2.72
N VAL A 319 18.13 0.58 2.89
CA VAL A 319 17.19 0.82 1.80
C VAL A 319 17.64 2.07 1.04
N LEU A 320 17.95 1.91 -0.25
CA LEU A 320 18.27 3.03 -1.13
C LEU A 320 17.00 3.44 -1.86
N SER A 321 16.46 4.61 -1.54
CA SER A 321 15.42 5.23 -2.37
C SER A 321 16.05 5.77 -3.64
N VAL A 322 15.56 5.32 -4.79
CA VAL A 322 16.06 5.74 -6.11
C VAL A 322 15.76 7.22 -6.41
N ARG A 323 14.89 7.87 -5.63
CA ARG A 323 14.60 9.32 -5.78
C ARG A 323 15.76 10.23 -5.42
N GLU A 324 16.61 9.87 -4.47
CA GLU A 324 17.51 10.82 -3.82
C GLU A 324 18.90 10.94 -4.44
N ARG A 325 19.37 10.03 -5.30
CA ARG A 325 20.79 9.99 -5.66
C ARG A 325 21.17 9.96 -7.14
N CYS A 326 20.26 10.11 -8.06
CA CYS A 326 20.63 10.34 -9.46
C CYS A 326 21.03 11.79 -9.79
N ALA A 327 21.02 12.69 -8.82
CA ALA A 327 21.55 14.05 -8.99
C ALA A 327 23.08 14.11 -8.87
N CYS A 328 23.75 13.06 -8.41
CA CYS A 328 25.19 13.05 -8.10
C CYS A 328 26.06 12.38 -9.16
N ALA A 329 25.66 12.36 -10.42
CA ALA A 329 26.51 11.90 -11.52
C ALA A 329 27.64 12.92 -11.84
N GLY A 330 28.32 13.45 -10.84
CA GLY A 330 29.35 14.46 -11.06
C GLY A 330 30.40 14.66 -9.98
N HIS A 331 30.32 14.00 -8.84
CA HIS A 331 31.38 14.14 -7.83
C HIS A 331 31.64 12.86 -7.04
N ASP A 332 32.94 12.56 -6.87
CA ASP A 332 33.53 11.52 -6.02
C ASP A 332 33.00 11.59 -4.58
N ASP A 333 32.07 10.71 -4.20
CA ASP A 333 31.67 10.52 -2.80
C ASP A 333 31.61 9.05 -2.40
N ALA A 334 32.81 8.42 -2.40
CA ALA A 334 33.07 7.19 -1.65
C ALA A 334 33.00 7.41 -0.13
N ARG A 335 32.80 8.64 0.36
CA ARG A 335 32.83 8.98 1.80
C ARG A 335 31.53 8.67 2.55
N LEU A 336 30.40 8.47 1.88
CA LEU A 336 29.10 8.22 2.55
C LEU A 336 28.89 6.76 3.00
N LEU A 337 29.80 5.85 2.66
CA LEU A 337 29.77 4.46 3.12
C LEU A 337 30.49 4.23 4.46
N ALA A 338 31.20 5.22 5.00
CA ALA A 338 32.10 5.05 6.14
C ALA A 338 31.59 5.61 7.51
N GLU A 339 30.49 6.33 7.56
CA GLU A 339 30.03 6.99 8.81
C GLU A 339 28.85 6.30 9.50
N GLY A 340 28.87 5.00 9.65
CA GLY A 340 27.80 4.22 10.28
C GLY A 340 28.26 3.26 11.38
N GLN A 341 29.27 3.60 12.17
CA GLN A 341 29.60 2.81 13.36
C GLN A 341 28.86 3.32 14.60
N ARG A 342 27.73 2.73 14.94
CA ARG A 342 27.28 2.48 16.33
C ARG A 342 26.45 1.20 16.37
N PRO A 343 26.68 0.28 17.32
CA PRO A 343 25.89 -0.92 17.48
C PRO A 343 24.59 -0.56 18.19
N PHE A 344 23.48 -0.68 17.51
CA PHE A 344 22.14 -0.66 18.13
C PHE A 344 21.37 -1.89 17.70
N GLY A 345 20.74 -2.53 18.70
CA GLY A 345 19.83 -3.65 18.50
C GLY A 345 18.70 -3.30 17.52
N ALA A 346 18.23 -4.31 16.86
CA ALA A 346 17.26 -4.33 15.78
C ALA A 346 16.17 -3.24 15.87
N ALA A 347 16.37 -2.14 15.18
CA ALA A 347 15.34 -1.18 14.81
C ALA A 347 15.54 -0.86 13.32
N VAL A 348 14.59 -1.30 12.51
CA VAL A 348 14.51 -0.91 11.11
C VAL A 348 14.11 0.56 11.07
N HIS A 349 15.07 1.47 10.94
CA HIS A 349 14.78 2.88 10.67
C HIS A 349 14.64 3.07 9.16
N GLY A 350 13.39 3.06 8.67
CA GLY A 350 13.04 3.58 7.36
C GLY A 350 13.25 5.10 7.35
N VAL A 351 13.83 5.63 6.28
CA VAL A 351 13.90 7.08 6.05
C VAL A 351 12.49 7.65 5.97
N HIS A 352 12.19 8.70 6.73
CA HIS A 352 10.89 9.33 6.81
C HIS A 352 10.40 9.82 5.45
N ALA A 353 9.11 9.60 5.14
CA ALA A 353 8.44 10.12 3.97
C ALA A 353 8.47 11.66 3.87
N ASP A 354 8.71 12.34 5.00
CA ASP A 354 8.77 13.80 5.10
C ASP A 354 10.07 14.39 4.50
N GLU A 355 11.13 13.59 4.33
CA GLU A 355 12.35 14.00 3.64
C GLU A 355 12.25 13.91 2.10
N ILE A 356 11.12 13.40 1.59
CA ILE A 356 10.88 13.23 0.15
C ILE A 356 10.19 14.45 -0.47
N ALA A 357 9.72 15.41 0.35
CA ALA A 357 8.94 16.57 -0.09
C ALA A 357 9.75 17.89 -0.17
N ALA A 358 11.05 17.88 0.07
CA ALA A 358 11.92 19.06 -0.08
C ALA A 358 12.74 19.01 -1.38
#